data_32b18240af7335e8a5a2e318f6b21530
#
_entry.id   32b18240af7335e8a5a2e318f6b21530
#
_cell.length_a   1.000
_cell.length_b   1.000
_cell.length_c   1.000
_cell.angle_alpha   90.00
_cell.angle_beta   90.00
_cell.angle_gamma   90.00
#
_symmetry.space_group_name_H-M   'P 1'
#
loop_
_entity.id
_entity.type
_entity.pdbx_description
1 polymer ?
#
loop_
_entity_poly.entity_id
_entity_poly.type
_entity_poly.pdbx_seq_one_letter_code
_entity_poly.pdbx_strand_id
1 'polypeptide(L)'
;MLLEDILREVDGSPSSYTRASRLIGEGEFDQLAPVNVGVLSTFTFDLVSPFLVVESARRGMKVSPFFAPFNQLEQQVLDKGSALYQNDPGVVVIASRLEELAPPLIERFVSLGQEDVVTEIANVTERVGGLVQGIRQHSQATVLVFNFAPPSHLSAGLADTGLAMSQTSAVQQTNDQLARVCRSETGAFVFDYARLVTESGQRKWQDPKLWYLGRIPMGSNAQLKTGKSLSRYIRAARFPASKCLAVDLDNTL
;
A
#
# COMPACT_ATOMS: atom_id res chain seq x y z
N MET A 1 9.68 28.91 8.80
CA MET A 1 10.69 27.82 8.84
C MET A 1 10.80 27.25 7.45
N LEU A 2 12.01 27.07 6.93
CA LEU A 2 12.23 26.55 5.58
C LEU A 2 11.95 25.03 5.56
N LEU A 3 11.49 24.51 4.42
CA LEU A 3 11.26 23.07 4.25
C LEU A 3 12.52 22.24 4.54
N GLU A 4 13.67 22.73 4.08
CA GLU A 4 14.95 22.06 4.29
C GLU A 4 15.31 21.90 5.77
N ASP A 5 15.00 22.90 6.61
CA ASP A 5 15.24 22.84 8.04
C ASP A 5 14.37 21.76 8.70
N ILE A 6 13.06 21.71 8.32
CA ILE A 6 12.14 20.66 8.78
C ILE A 6 12.67 19.27 8.41
N LEU A 7 13.08 19.09 7.16
CA LEU A 7 13.53 17.78 6.66
C LEU A 7 14.88 17.36 7.26
N ARG A 8 15.75 18.31 7.64
CA ARG A 8 17.04 18.05 8.30
C ARG A 8 16.88 17.58 9.75
N GLU A 9 15.84 18.04 10.44
CA GLU A 9 15.54 17.64 11.83
C GLU A 9 14.96 16.21 11.96
N VAL A 10 14.68 15.53 10.83
CA VAL A 10 14.14 14.16 10.85
C VAL A 10 15.27 13.16 11.07
N ASP A 11 15.37 12.66 12.29
CA ASP A 11 16.42 11.75 12.78
C ASP A 11 16.14 10.25 12.57
N GLY A 12 15.00 9.91 11.96
CA GLY A 12 14.56 8.54 11.74
C GLY A 12 13.59 8.01 12.78
N SER A 13 13.37 8.73 13.90
CA SER A 13 12.39 8.34 14.91
C SER A 13 10.95 8.63 14.44
N PRO A 14 9.94 7.83 14.85
CA PRO A 14 8.54 8.12 14.55
C PRO A 14 8.08 9.50 15.03
N SER A 15 8.60 9.97 16.16
CA SER A 15 8.27 11.29 16.74
C SER A 15 8.77 12.43 15.87
N SER A 16 9.98 12.34 15.31
CA SER A 16 10.52 13.34 14.39
C SER A 16 9.71 13.40 13.08
N TYR A 17 9.30 12.23 12.55
CA TYR A 17 8.41 12.16 11.38
C TYR A 17 7.04 12.78 11.68
N THR A 18 6.44 12.48 12.83
CA THR A 18 5.13 13.06 13.24
C THR A 18 5.22 14.59 13.35
N ARG A 19 6.25 15.12 13.99
CA ARG A 19 6.48 16.56 14.09
C ARG A 19 6.67 17.21 12.71
N ALA A 20 7.55 16.64 11.88
CA ALA A 20 7.83 17.14 10.55
C ALA A 20 6.60 17.10 9.64
N SER A 21 5.82 16.02 9.67
CA SER A 21 4.61 15.88 8.85
C SER A 21 3.56 16.95 9.20
N ARG A 22 3.39 17.28 10.49
CA ARG A 22 2.50 18.35 10.92
C ARG A 22 2.96 19.70 10.36
N LEU A 23 4.25 20.04 10.53
CA LEU A 23 4.81 21.30 10.03
C LEU A 23 4.70 21.43 8.50
N ILE A 24 4.88 20.32 7.77
CA ILE A 24 4.70 20.28 6.31
C ILE A 24 3.22 20.46 5.95
N GLY A 25 2.30 19.84 6.69
CA GLY A 25 0.87 19.96 6.46
C GLY A 25 0.36 21.39 6.67
N GLU A 26 0.77 22.04 7.75
CA GLU A 26 0.36 23.41 8.15
C GLU A 26 1.08 24.51 7.33
N GLY A 27 2.29 24.23 6.83
CA GLY A 27 3.09 25.20 6.09
C GLY A 27 2.71 25.34 4.63
N GLU A 28 3.01 26.50 4.04
CA GLU A 28 2.95 26.74 2.60
C GLU A 28 4.36 26.64 2.01
N PHE A 29 4.52 25.78 1.00
CA PHE A 29 5.80 25.51 0.34
C PHE A 29 5.59 25.44 -1.17
N ASP A 30 5.85 26.54 -1.88
CA ASP A 30 5.62 26.68 -3.32
C ASP A 30 6.38 25.64 -4.15
N GLN A 31 7.50 25.13 -3.61
CA GLN A 31 8.31 24.10 -4.27
C GLN A 31 7.68 22.68 -4.18
N LEU A 32 6.61 22.50 -3.42
CA LEU A 32 5.93 21.21 -3.28
C LEU A 32 4.67 21.16 -4.13
N ALA A 33 4.63 20.22 -5.07
CA ALA A 33 3.42 19.98 -5.86
C ALA A 33 2.34 19.26 -5.02
N PRO A 34 1.10 19.77 -4.94
CA PRO A 34 0.04 19.16 -4.14
C PRO A 34 -0.43 17.84 -4.75
N VAL A 35 -0.64 16.84 -3.91
CA VAL A 35 -1.18 15.52 -4.30
C VAL A 35 -2.14 15.02 -3.22
N ASN A 36 -3.41 14.90 -3.53
CA ASN A 36 -4.39 14.25 -2.66
C ASN A 36 -4.31 12.74 -2.84
N VAL A 37 -4.24 12.00 -1.73
CA VAL A 37 -4.15 10.54 -1.72
C VAL A 37 -5.29 9.96 -0.89
N GLY A 38 -6.21 9.24 -1.54
CA GLY A 38 -7.23 8.46 -0.85
C GLY A 38 -6.68 7.09 -0.46
N VAL A 39 -6.95 6.65 0.76
CA VAL A 39 -6.53 5.32 1.25
C VAL A 39 -7.74 4.54 1.69
N LEU A 40 -7.96 3.40 1.05
CA LEU A 40 -8.94 2.38 1.39
C LEU A 40 -8.20 1.21 2.05
N SER A 41 -8.54 0.85 3.28
CA SER A 41 -7.80 -0.19 4.00
C SER A 41 -8.71 -1.11 4.82
N THR A 42 -8.34 -2.39 4.88
CA THR A 42 -8.95 -3.39 5.78
C THR A 42 -8.27 -3.45 7.15
N PHE A 43 -7.31 -2.56 7.42
CA PHE A 43 -6.57 -2.46 8.68
C PHE A 43 -6.21 -1.00 8.99
N THR A 44 -5.75 -0.71 10.19
CA THR A 44 -5.31 0.63 10.59
C THR A 44 -4.04 1.03 9.85
N PHE A 45 -4.16 1.94 8.89
CA PHE A 45 -3.10 2.35 7.98
C PHE A 45 -2.59 3.78 8.23
N ASP A 46 -3.34 4.60 8.93
CA ASP A 46 -3.09 6.02 9.19
C ASP A 46 -1.75 6.31 9.86
N LEU A 47 -1.19 5.36 10.62
CA LEU A 47 0.15 5.49 11.20
C LEU A 47 1.28 5.54 10.13
N VAL A 48 1.00 5.21 8.88
CA VAL A 48 1.93 5.40 7.76
C VAL A 48 1.98 6.87 7.32
N SER A 49 0.94 7.67 7.65
CA SER A 49 0.79 9.06 7.21
C SER A 49 2.03 9.93 7.45
N PRO A 50 2.60 10.02 8.66
CA PRO A 50 3.75 10.89 8.89
C PRO A 50 4.94 10.57 7.98
N PHE A 51 5.19 9.27 7.78
CA PHE A 51 6.26 8.80 6.91
C PHE A 51 5.97 9.12 5.44
N LEU A 52 4.73 8.91 4.99
CA LEU A 52 4.32 9.21 3.63
C LEU A 52 4.46 10.71 3.32
N VAL A 53 3.97 11.57 4.20
CA VAL A 53 4.03 13.04 4.02
C VAL A 53 5.48 13.52 3.92
N VAL A 54 6.33 13.15 4.88
CA VAL A 54 7.73 13.59 4.92
C VAL A 54 8.53 13.04 3.74
N GLU A 55 8.38 11.75 3.44
CA GLU A 55 9.09 11.12 2.32
C GLU A 55 8.61 11.62 0.95
N SER A 56 7.37 12.10 0.86
CA SER A 56 6.85 12.78 -0.32
C SER A 56 7.41 14.20 -0.46
N ALA A 57 7.50 14.94 0.65
CA ALA A 57 8.11 16.28 0.65
C ALA A 57 9.58 16.23 0.21
N ARG A 58 10.34 15.20 0.63
CA ARG A 58 11.70 14.95 0.11
C ARG A 58 11.76 14.73 -1.40
N ARG A 59 10.62 14.46 -2.05
CA ARG A 59 10.47 14.20 -3.49
C ARG A 59 9.72 15.33 -4.22
N GLY A 60 9.57 16.48 -3.57
CA GLY A 60 8.91 17.65 -4.15
C GLY A 60 7.39 17.58 -4.18
N MET A 61 6.77 16.75 -3.32
CA MET A 61 5.31 16.60 -3.28
C MET A 61 4.75 16.94 -1.89
N LYS A 62 3.70 17.76 -1.83
CA LYS A 62 2.86 17.96 -0.65
C LYS A 62 1.70 16.97 -0.71
N VAL A 63 1.88 15.83 -0.07
CA VAL A 63 0.85 14.79 -0.02
C VAL A 63 -0.13 15.09 1.11
N SER A 64 -1.44 15.10 0.77
CA SER A 64 -2.55 15.22 1.71
C SER A 64 -3.31 13.88 1.73
N PRO A 65 -3.02 12.99 2.70
CA PRO A 65 -3.66 11.69 2.76
C PRO A 65 -5.04 11.79 3.43
N PHE A 66 -6.05 11.20 2.81
CA PHE A 66 -7.35 10.91 3.37
C PHE A 66 -7.45 9.41 3.63
N PHE A 67 -7.79 9.02 4.85
CA PHE A 67 -8.02 7.62 5.21
C PHE A 67 -9.52 7.38 5.30
N ALA A 68 -10.02 6.47 4.47
CA ALA A 68 -11.42 6.04 4.55
C ALA A 68 -11.68 5.34 5.91
N PRO A 69 -12.92 5.37 6.41
CA PRO A 69 -13.26 4.62 7.61
C PRO A 69 -12.92 3.14 7.47
N PHE A 70 -12.50 2.53 8.58
CA PHE A 70 -12.06 1.14 8.64
C PHE A 70 -13.05 0.18 7.97
N ASN A 71 -12.54 -0.65 7.05
CA ASN A 71 -13.27 -1.70 6.34
C ASN A 71 -14.53 -1.23 5.56
N GLN A 72 -14.54 0.03 5.10
CA GLN A 72 -15.63 0.59 4.28
C GLN A 72 -15.21 0.80 2.82
N LEU A 73 -14.44 -0.14 2.26
CA LEU A 73 -13.88 0.00 0.92
C LEU A 73 -14.99 0.15 -0.13
N GLU A 74 -15.94 -0.79 -0.14
CA GLU A 74 -17.04 -0.85 -1.11
C GLU A 74 -17.96 0.38 -0.98
N GLN A 75 -18.30 0.78 0.24
CA GLN A 75 -19.15 1.95 0.49
C GLN A 75 -18.53 3.23 -0.07
N GLN A 76 -17.22 3.40 0.17
CA GLN A 76 -16.51 4.58 -0.32
C GLN A 76 -16.37 4.58 -1.85
N VAL A 77 -16.22 3.40 -2.47
CA VAL A 77 -16.04 3.28 -3.92
C VAL A 77 -17.36 3.40 -4.68
N LEU A 78 -18.45 2.83 -4.16
CA LEU A 78 -19.73 2.79 -4.86
C LEU A 78 -20.51 4.11 -4.74
N ASP A 79 -20.33 4.84 -3.65
CA ASP A 79 -20.99 6.15 -3.46
C ASP A 79 -20.15 7.27 -4.06
N LYS A 80 -20.60 7.81 -5.20
CA LYS A 80 -19.98 8.98 -5.86
C LYS A 80 -19.89 10.21 -4.95
N GLY A 81 -20.77 10.33 -3.96
CA GLY A 81 -20.77 11.39 -2.95
C GLY A 81 -19.90 11.12 -1.75
N SER A 82 -19.18 9.99 -1.71
CA SER A 82 -18.35 9.60 -0.56
C SER A 82 -17.22 10.58 -0.29
N ALA A 83 -16.72 10.54 0.94
CA ALA A 83 -15.57 11.35 1.34
C ALA A 83 -14.31 11.04 0.53
N LEU A 84 -14.16 9.83 -0.01
CA LEU A 84 -13.09 9.49 -0.95
C LEU A 84 -13.06 10.45 -2.14
N TYR A 85 -14.19 10.61 -2.82
CA TYR A 85 -14.26 11.46 -4.03
C TYR A 85 -14.35 12.95 -3.72
N GLN A 86 -14.92 13.32 -2.56
CA GLN A 86 -14.93 14.72 -2.09
C GLN A 86 -13.51 15.26 -1.84
N ASN A 87 -12.54 14.38 -1.53
CA ASN A 87 -11.13 14.77 -1.42
C ASN A 87 -10.42 14.93 -2.76
N ASP A 88 -11.08 14.73 -3.89
CA ASP A 88 -10.51 14.81 -5.24
C ASP A 88 -9.15 14.12 -5.35
N PRO A 89 -9.07 12.79 -5.12
CA PRO A 89 -7.79 12.09 -5.04
C PRO A 89 -7.12 12.01 -6.40
N GLY A 90 -5.84 12.40 -6.45
CA GLY A 90 -4.98 12.12 -7.61
C GLY A 90 -4.44 10.69 -7.61
N VAL A 91 -4.40 10.05 -6.43
CA VAL A 91 -4.01 8.66 -6.23
C VAL A 91 -4.95 8.02 -5.22
N VAL A 92 -5.40 6.79 -5.50
CA VAL A 92 -6.13 5.94 -4.53
C VAL A 92 -5.29 4.71 -4.23
N VAL A 93 -5.09 4.44 -2.95
CA VAL A 93 -4.38 3.26 -2.46
C VAL A 93 -5.40 2.27 -1.90
N ILE A 94 -5.40 1.04 -2.42
CA ILE A 94 -6.16 -0.09 -1.85
C ILE A 94 -5.18 -0.94 -1.07
N ALA A 95 -5.18 -0.78 0.26
CA ALA A 95 -4.33 -1.48 1.20
C ALA A 95 -5.14 -2.55 1.94
N SER A 96 -5.25 -3.74 1.37
CA SER A 96 -5.99 -4.86 1.97
C SER A 96 -5.04 -6.00 2.35
N ARG A 97 -5.48 -6.81 3.32
CA ARG A 97 -4.80 -8.03 3.74
C ARG A 97 -5.57 -9.26 3.27
N LEU A 98 -4.84 -10.29 2.86
CA LEU A 98 -5.48 -11.53 2.41
C LEU A 98 -6.25 -12.22 3.56
N GLU A 99 -5.76 -12.09 4.78
CA GLU A 99 -6.42 -12.59 5.99
C GLU A 99 -7.82 -11.98 6.21
N GLU A 100 -8.05 -10.76 5.72
CA GLU A 100 -9.34 -10.07 5.83
C GLU A 100 -10.22 -10.30 4.58
N LEU A 101 -9.62 -10.50 3.40
CA LEU A 101 -10.37 -10.72 2.16
C LEU A 101 -10.79 -12.18 1.98
N ALA A 102 -9.92 -13.12 2.33
CA ALA A 102 -10.14 -14.55 2.24
C ALA A 102 -9.55 -15.27 3.47
N PRO A 103 -10.17 -15.13 4.66
CA PRO A 103 -9.71 -15.81 5.88
C PRO A 103 -9.47 -17.32 5.70
N PRO A 104 -10.29 -18.07 4.91
CA PRO A 104 -10.08 -19.50 4.72
C PRO A 104 -8.72 -19.84 4.10
N LEU A 105 -8.20 -19.02 3.16
CA LEU A 105 -6.88 -19.24 2.55
C LEU A 105 -5.73 -19.13 3.55
N ILE A 106 -5.92 -18.45 4.67
CA ILE A 106 -4.87 -18.23 5.67
C ILE A 106 -5.10 -19.07 6.92
N GLU A 107 -6.32 -19.06 7.47
CA GLU A 107 -6.59 -19.64 8.79
C GLU A 107 -6.98 -21.13 8.73
N ARG A 108 -7.60 -21.56 7.62
CA ARG A 108 -8.15 -22.92 7.48
C ARG A 108 -7.73 -23.62 6.20
N PHE A 109 -6.58 -23.26 5.65
CA PHE A 109 -6.10 -23.73 4.35
C PHE A 109 -6.11 -25.26 4.22
N VAL A 110 -5.65 -25.98 5.23
CA VAL A 110 -5.60 -27.47 5.22
C VAL A 110 -6.95 -28.15 5.17
N SER A 111 -8.05 -27.42 5.46
CA SER A 111 -9.42 -27.96 5.38
C SER A 111 -10.08 -27.68 4.03
N LEU A 112 -9.42 -26.94 3.13
CA LEU A 112 -9.95 -26.60 1.82
C LEU A 112 -9.58 -27.68 0.79
N GLY A 113 -10.55 -28.03 -0.05
CA GLY A 113 -10.29 -28.74 -1.29
C GLY A 113 -9.64 -27.82 -2.32
N GLN A 114 -9.06 -28.40 -3.36
CA GLN A 114 -8.43 -27.62 -4.42
C GLN A 114 -9.41 -26.67 -5.12
N GLU A 115 -10.65 -27.09 -5.34
CA GLU A 115 -11.70 -26.26 -5.95
C GLU A 115 -12.09 -25.08 -5.05
N ASP A 116 -12.13 -25.29 -3.71
CA ASP A 116 -12.40 -24.23 -2.76
C ASP A 116 -11.29 -23.18 -2.78
N VAL A 117 -10.03 -23.60 -2.84
CA VAL A 117 -8.89 -22.67 -2.95
C VAL A 117 -8.99 -21.83 -4.22
N VAL A 118 -9.30 -22.43 -5.37
CA VAL A 118 -9.49 -21.72 -6.63
C VAL A 118 -10.63 -20.71 -6.53
N THR A 119 -11.73 -21.11 -5.90
CA THR A 119 -12.90 -20.24 -5.69
C THR A 119 -12.55 -19.04 -4.80
N GLU A 120 -11.86 -19.26 -3.69
CA GLU A 120 -11.43 -18.17 -2.80
C GLU A 120 -10.48 -17.19 -3.51
N ILE A 121 -9.56 -17.69 -4.33
CA ILE A 121 -8.67 -16.84 -5.15
C ILE A 121 -9.50 -15.99 -6.13
N ALA A 122 -10.49 -16.60 -6.79
CA ALA A 122 -11.35 -15.87 -7.71
C ALA A 122 -12.17 -14.78 -7.00
N ASN A 123 -12.75 -15.09 -5.83
CA ASN A 123 -13.53 -14.15 -5.01
C ASN A 123 -12.70 -12.91 -4.63
N VAL A 124 -11.45 -13.11 -4.17
CA VAL A 124 -10.54 -11.99 -3.84
C VAL A 124 -10.27 -11.13 -5.07
N THR A 125 -9.98 -11.78 -6.20
CA THR A 125 -9.64 -11.10 -7.44
C THR A 125 -10.81 -10.30 -7.99
N GLU A 126 -12.02 -10.88 -7.97
CA GLU A 126 -13.26 -10.21 -8.38
C GLU A 126 -13.58 -9.03 -7.47
N ARG A 127 -13.47 -9.22 -6.15
CA ARG A 127 -13.71 -8.15 -5.17
C ARG A 127 -12.77 -6.96 -5.38
N VAL A 128 -11.47 -7.21 -5.50
CA VAL A 128 -10.50 -6.13 -5.74
C VAL A 128 -10.67 -5.52 -7.13
N GLY A 129 -10.97 -6.34 -8.14
CA GLY A 129 -11.29 -5.88 -9.49
C GLY A 129 -12.49 -4.94 -9.51
N GLY A 130 -13.56 -5.28 -8.80
CA GLY A 130 -14.74 -4.42 -8.62
C GLY A 130 -14.41 -3.08 -7.97
N LEU A 131 -13.52 -3.05 -6.96
CA LEU A 131 -13.06 -1.80 -6.36
C LEU A 131 -12.28 -0.93 -7.36
N VAL A 132 -11.36 -1.52 -8.12
CA VAL A 132 -10.59 -0.80 -9.14
C VAL A 132 -11.52 -0.20 -10.20
N GLN A 133 -12.44 -1.00 -10.73
CA GLN A 133 -13.41 -0.57 -11.74
C GLN A 133 -14.34 0.52 -11.19
N GLY A 134 -14.86 0.37 -9.97
CA GLY A 134 -15.69 1.38 -9.33
C GLY A 134 -14.98 2.72 -9.18
N ILE A 135 -13.70 2.71 -8.77
CA ILE A 135 -12.89 3.93 -8.72
C ILE A 135 -12.74 4.55 -10.11
N ARG A 136 -12.47 3.73 -11.13
CA ARG A 136 -12.29 4.21 -12.51
C ARG A 136 -13.56 4.81 -13.12
N GLN A 137 -14.75 4.37 -12.67
CA GLN A 137 -16.03 4.94 -13.10
C GLN A 137 -16.23 6.38 -12.60
N HIS A 138 -15.67 6.72 -11.44
CA HIS A 138 -15.92 8.00 -10.76
C HIS A 138 -14.71 8.93 -10.70
N SER A 139 -13.49 8.43 -10.97
CA SER A 139 -12.24 9.19 -10.83
C SER A 139 -11.19 8.81 -11.87
N GLN A 140 -10.36 9.78 -12.23
CA GLN A 140 -9.16 9.57 -13.05
C GLN A 140 -7.90 9.32 -12.18
N ALA A 141 -8.08 9.13 -10.87
CA ALA A 141 -6.98 8.85 -9.94
C ALA A 141 -6.17 7.61 -10.38
N THR A 142 -4.88 7.63 -10.19
CA THR A 142 -4.08 6.41 -10.28
C THR A 142 -4.42 5.50 -9.12
N VAL A 143 -4.67 4.22 -9.38
CA VAL A 143 -4.99 3.23 -8.35
C VAL A 143 -3.77 2.37 -8.05
N LEU A 144 -3.34 2.33 -6.79
CA LEU A 144 -2.26 1.47 -6.30
C LEU A 144 -2.85 0.36 -5.43
N VAL A 145 -2.73 -0.87 -5.88
CA VAL A 145 -3.30 -2.04 -5.19
C VAL A 145 -2.18 -2.84 -4.52
N PHE A 146 -2.26 -3.01 -3.21
CA PHE A 146 -1.32 -3.86 -2.47
C PHE A 146 -1.48 -5.32 -2.89
N ASN A 147 -0.36 -5.97 -3.22
CA ASN A 147 -0.32 -7.42 -3.31
C ASN A 147 -0.11 -8.04 -1.92
N PHE A 148 -0.19 -9.36 -1.81
CA PHE A 148 -0.22 -10.09 -0.55
C PHE A 148 1.10 -10.79 -0.28
N ALA A 149 1.64 -10.59 0.93
CA ALA A 149 2.77 -11.38 1.42
C ALA A 149 2.29 -12.79 1.83
N PRO A 150 3.12 -13.83 1.65
CA PRO A 150 2.82 -15.16 2.19
C PRO A 150 2.62 -15.09 3.72
N PRO A 151 1.83 -15.98 4.32
CA PRO A 151 1.67 -16.03 5.76
C PRO A 151 3.00 -16.37 6.45
N SER A 152 3.19 -15.86 7.68
CA SER A 152 4.42 -16.12 8.46
C SER A 152 4.56 -17.56 8.93
N HIS A 153 3.44 -18.26 9.02
CA HIS A 153 3.35 -19.68 9.38
C HIS A 153 2.39 -20.34 8.41
N LEU A 154 2.87 -21.41 7.79
CA LEU A 154 2.07 -22.21 6.87
C LEU A 154 1.21 -23.18 7.66
N SER A 155 -0.09 -23.27 7.30
CA SER A 155 -1.06 -24.15 7.99
C SER A 155 -0.68 -25.63 7.90
N ALA A 156 -0.08 -26.06 6.79
CA ALA A 156 0.41 -27.43 6.58
C ALA A 156 1.85 -27.65 7.04
N GLY A 157 2.57 -26.60 7.50
CA GLY A 157 3.96 -26.69 7.93
C GLY A 157 4.87 -27.30 6.86
N LEU A 158 5.61 -28.35 7.22
CA LEU A 158 6.51 -29.07 6.31
C LEU A 158 5.79 -29.71 5.11
N ALA A 159 4.51 -30.04 5.26
CA ALA A 159 3.74 -30.66 4.19
C ALA A 159 3.30 -29.68 3.10
N ASP A 160 3.39 -28.37 3.32
CA ASP A 160 2.90 -27.35 2.37
C ASP A 160 3.51 -27.54 0.96
N THR A 161 4.82 -27.76 0.88
CA THR A 161 5.51 -27.91 -0.41
C THR A 161 5.17 -29.21 -1.16
N GLY A 162 4.59 -30.20 -0.47
CA GLY A 162 4.15 -31.46 -1.05
C GLY A 162 2.69 -31.48 -1.51
N LEU A 163 1.93 -30.41 -1.21
CA LEU A 163 0.53 -30.30 -1.63
C LEU A 163 0.44 -29.95 -3.11
N ALA A 164 -0.56 -30.52 -3.80
CA ALA A 164 -0.85 -30.15 -5.19
C ALA A 164 -1.16 -28.65 -5.35
N MET A 165 -1.82 -28.08 -4.35
CA MET A 165 -2.02 -26.64 -4.18
C MET A 165 -1.51 -26.28 -2.78
N SER A 166 -0.34 -25.67 -2.68
CA SER A 166 0.22 -25.21 -1.41
C SER A 166 -0.34 -23.84 -1.03
N GLN A 167 -0.32 -23.51 0.25
CA GLN A 167 -0.73 -22.18 0.73
C GLN A 167 0.13 -21.07 0.11
N THR A 168 1.43 -21.33 -0.04
CA THR A 168 2.35 -20.41 -0.70
C THR A 168 1.98 -20.19 -2.17
N SER A 169 1.65 -21.26 -2.92
CA SER A 169 1.24 -21.16 -4.32
C SER A 169 -0.12 -20.49 -4.48
N ALA A 170 -1.05 -20.69 -3.53
CA ALA A 170 -2.35 -20.01 -3.54
C ALA A 170 -2.18 -18.48 -3.43
N VAL A 171 -1.33 -18.01 -2.49
CA VAL A 171 -1.03 -16.58 -2.36
C VAL A 171 -0.36 -16.04 -3.62
N GLN A 172 0.58 -16.78 -4.21
CA GLN A 172 1.23 -16.37 -5.45
C GLN A 172 0.23 -16.28 -6.61
N GLN A 173 -0.66 -17.25 -6.77
CA GLN A 173 -1.71 -17.22 -7.79
C GLN A 173 -2.67 -16.06 -7.60
N THR A 174 -3.03 -15.73 -6.34
CA THR A 174 -3.83 -14.53 -6.03
C THR A 174 -3.12 -13.27 -6.52
N ASN A 175 -1.82 -13.13 -6.24
CA ASN A 175 -1.03 -11.98 -6.69
C ASN A 175 -0.91 -11.92 -8.22
N ASP A 176 -0.77 -13.05 -8.90
CA ASP A 176 -0.69 -13.11 -10.35
C ASP A 176 -2.02 -12.68 -11.01
N GLN A 177 -3.16 -13.10 -10.44
CA GLN A 177 -4.48 -12.67 -10.91
C GLN A 177 -4.71 -11.19 -10.62
N LEU A 178 -4.34 -10.71 -9.44
CA LEU A 178 -4.39 -9.29 -9.08
C LEU A 178 -3.59 -8.42 -10.07
N ALA A 179 -2.40 -8.88 -10.43
CA ALA A 179 -1.58 -8.20 -11.42
C ALA A 179 -2.21 -8.19 -12.82
N ARG A 180 -3.00 -9.21 -13.18
CA ARG A 180 -3.78 -9.21 -14.43
C ARG A 180 -4.90 -8.18 -14.38
N VAL A 181 -5.64 -8.10 -13.27
CA VAL A 181 -6.67 -7.07 -13.05
C VAL A 181 -6.07 -5.67 -13.19
N CYS A 182 -4.96 -5.39 -12.51
CA CYS A 182 -4.33 -4.08 -12.65
C CYS A 182 -3.86 -3.77 -14.08
N ARG A 183 -3.39 -4.78 -14.82
CA ARG A 183 -2.99 -4.57 -16.22
C ARG A 183 -4.15 -4.34 -17.18
N SER A 184 -5.33 -4.88 -16.89
CA SER A 184 -6.52 -4.67 -17.75
C SER A 184 -7.16 -3.29 -17.54
N GLU A 185 -6.85 -2.60 -16.44
CA GLU A 185 -7.43 -1.30 -16.08
C GLU A 185 -6.40 -0.18 -16.22
N THR A 186 -6.65 0.77 -17.13
CA THR A 186 -5.75 1.91 -17.34
C THR A 186 -5.61 2.73 -16.06
N GLY A 187 -4.37 2.98 -15.64
CA GLY A 187 -4.06 3.76 -14.44
C GLY A 187 -4.13 2.96 -13.13
N ALA A 188 -4.28 1.63 -13.19
CA ALA A 188 -4.17 0.75 -12.04
C ALA A 188 -2.81 0.03 -12.03
N PHE A 189 -2.17 -0.03 -10.86
CA PHE A 189 -0.85 -0.63 -10.70
C PHE A 189 -0.78 -1.43 -9.39
N VAL A 190 -0.01 -2.50 -9.41
CA VAL A 190 0.32 -3.24 -8.18
C VAL A 190 1.37 -2.46 -7.39
N PHE A 191 1.08 -2.21 -6.11
CA PHE A 191 2.08 -1.84 -5.14
C PHE A 191 2.67 -3.11 -4.52
N ASP A 192 3.95 -3.38 -4.77
CA ASP A 192 4.59 -4.64 -4.41
C ASP A 192 4.92 -4.69 -2.91
N TYR A 193 3.86 -4.83 -2.10
CA TYR A 193 3.95 -4.95 -0.64
C TYR A 193 4.65 -6.26 -0.22
N ALA A 194 4.38 -7.36 -0.93
CA ALA A 194 5.01 -8.65 -0.65
C ALA A 194 6.54 -8.56 -0.72
N ARG A 195 7.07 -7.83 -1.68
CA ARG A 195 8.51 -7.57 -1.80
C ARG A 195 9.07 -6.80 -0.61
N LEU A 196 8.39 -5.75 -0.15
CA LEU A 196 8.83 -4.99 1.03
C LEU A 196 8.90 -5.87 2.28
N VAL A 197 7.92 -6.76 2.46
CA VAL A 197 7.90 -7.74 3.55
C VAL A 197 9.09 -8.70 3.43
N THR A 198 9.34 -9.23 2.24
CA THR A 198 10.43 -10.18 1.96
C THR A 198 11.80 -9.55 2.20
N GLU A 199 12.05 -8.33 1.68
CA GLU A 199 13.32 -7.61 1.85
C GLU A 199 13.60 -7.25 3.32
N SER A 200 12.56 -7.10 4.12
CA SER A 200 12.69 -6.74 5.54
C SER A 200 12.75 -7.92 6.47
N GLY A 201 12.24 -9.06 6.02
CA GLY A 201 11.97 -10.23 6.84
C GLY A 201 10.67 -10.08 7.63
N GLN A 202 9.79 -11.05 7.47
CA GLN A 202 8.41 -11.01 7.94
C GLN A 202 8.28 -10.78 9.47
N ARG A 203 9.16 -11.42 10.27
CA ARG A 203 9.19 -11.24 11.73
C ARG A 203 9.53 -9.81 12.17
N LYS A 204 10.33 -9.08 11.37
CA LYS A 204 10.68 -7.67 11.61
C LYS A 204 9.65 -6.71 11.07
N TRP A 205 8.81 -7.19 10.14
CA TRP A 205 7.76 -6.40 9.51
C TRP A 205 6.53 -6.28 10.40
N GLN A 206 6.11 -7.41 10.95
CA GLN A 206 4.89 -7.51 11.75
C GLN A 206 5.15 -7.12 13.21
N ASP A 207 4.14 -6.52 13.82
CA ASP A 207 4.08 -6.31 15.27
C ASP A 207 2.76 -6.90 15.80
N PRO A 208 2.79 -8.13 16.34
CA PRO A 208 1.58 -8.78 16.87
C PRO A 208 0.90 -7.99 17.98
N LYS A 209 1.67 -7.27 18.81
CA LYS A 209 1.11 -6.43 19.89
C LYS A 209 0.28 -5.29 19.30
N LEU A 210 0.79 -4.60 18.29
CA LEU A 210 0.08 -3.51 17.64
C LEU A 210 -1.17 -4.03 16.89
N TRP A 211 -1.11 -5.24 16.35
CA TRP A 211 -2.26 -5.89 15.73
C TRP A 211 -3.42 -6.07 16.72
N TYR A 212 -3.15 -6.62 17.89
CA TYR A 212 -4.17 -6.82 18.92
C TYR A 212 -4.68 -5.51 19.53
N LEU A 213 -3.84 -4.50 19.67
CA LEU A 213 -4.20 -3.20 20.24
C LEU A 213 -5.03 -2.33 19.30
N GLY A 214 -4.78 -2.39 18.00
CA GLY A 214 -5.37 -1.43 17.08
C GLY A 214 -5.46 -1.89 15.62
N ARG A 215 -5.40 -3.19 15.33
CA ARG A 215 -5.40 -3.71 13.95
C ARG A 215 -4.29 -3.11 13.09
N ILE A 216 -3.11 -2.88 13.66
CA ILE A 216 -1.93 -2.34 13.02
C ILE A 216 -0.96 -3.48 12.72
N PRO A 217 -0.84 -3.96 11.46
CA PRO A 217 -0.02 -5.13 11.15
C PRO A 217 1.48 -4.83 11.09
N MET A 218 1.85 -3.56 10.98
CA MET A 218 3.21 -3.10 10.71
C MET A 218 3.86 -2.45 11.92
N GLY A 219 5.07 -2.87 12.29
CA GLY A 219 5.91 -2.12 13.22
C GLY A 219 6.42 -0.80 12.61
N SER A 220 6.95 0.12 13.43
CA SER A 220 7.34 1.47 13.00
C SER A 220 8.31 1.50 11.81
N ASN A 221 9.28 0.58 11.77
CA ASN A 221 10.20 0.49 10.64
C ASN A 221 9.51 0.04 9.34
N ALA A 222 8.52 -0.86 9.45
CA ALA A 222 7.71 -1.28 8.31
C ALA A 222 6.81 -0.14 7.81
N GLN A 223 6.23 0.66 8.72
CA GLN A 223 5.46 1.86 8.39
C GLN A 223 6.32 2.88 7.61
N LEU A 224 7.55 3.14 8.09
CA LEU A 224 8.51 4.00 7.40
C LEU A 224 8.82 3.48 5.98
N LYS A 225 9.16 2.19 5.84
CA LYS A 225 9.46 1.59 4.53
C LYS A 225 8.28 1.65 3.59
N THR A 226 7.06 1.42 4.10
CA THR A 226 5.82 1.52 3.32
C THR A 226 5.59 2.95 2.85
N GLY A 227 5.67 3.95 3.74
CA GLY A 227 5.54 5.36 3.39
C GLY A 227 6.58 5.82 2.37
N LYS A 228 7.84 5.41 2.56
CA LYS A 228 8.93 5.69 1.62
C LYS A 228 8.73 5.05 0.25
N SER A 229 8.24 3.82 0.20
CA SER A 229 7.94 3.15 -1.06
C SER A 229 6.72 3.76 -1.75
N LEU A 230 5.62 4.00 -1.03
CA LEU A 230 4.44 4.67 -1.58
C LEU A 230 4.78 6.03 -2.17
N SER A 231 5.60 6.85 -1.49
CA SER A 231 6.02 8.14 -2.01
C SER A 231 6.75 8.05 -3.37
N ARG A 232 7.51 6.95 -3.62
CA ARG A 232 8.15 6.69 -4.91
C ARG A 232 7.14 6.32 -5.98
N TYR A 233 6.16 5.45 -5.65
CA TYR A 233 5.10 5.07 -6.59
C TYR A 233 4.23 6.27 -6.96
N ILE A 234 3.82 7.09 -5.97
CA ILE A 234 3.06 8.32 -6.20
C ILE A 234 3.83 9.28 -7.09
N ARG A 235 5.14 9.47 -6.84
CA ARG A 235 6.00 10.32 -7.67
C ARG A 235 6.05 9.83 -9.11
N ALA A 236 6.25 8.52 -9.31
CA ALA A 236 6.30 7.92 -10.64
C ALA A 236 4.96 7.98 -11.38
N ALA A 237 3.84 7.86 -10.65
CA ALA A 237 2.51 7.88 -11.22
C ALA A 237 2.02 9.28 -11.63
N ARG A 238 2.46 10.33 -10.90
CA ARG A 238 1.93 11.69 -11.07
C ARG A 238 2.85 12.64 -11.82
N PHE A 239 4.12 12.32 -11.93
CA PHE A 239 5.12 13.22 -12.52
C PHE A 239 5.93 12.52 -13.61
N PRO A 240 6.31 13.25 -14.67
CA PRO A 240 7.07 12.65 -15.75
C PRO A 240 8.42 12.12 -15.24
N ALA A 241 8.83 10.98 -15.76
CA ALA A 241 10.16 10.44 -15.54
C ALA A 241 11.21 11.26 -16.32
N SER A 242 12.43 11.36 -15.76
CA SER A 242 13.57 11.88 -16.51
C SER A 242 13.87 10.97 -17.69
N LYS A 243 13.99 11.54 -18.90
CA LYS A 243 14.22 10.76 -20.12
C LYS A 243 15.66 10.32 -20.31
N CYS A 244 16.59 11.02 -19.68
CA CYS A 244 18.01 10.66 -19.69
C CYS A 244 18.70 11.15 -18.41
N LEU A 245 19.81 10.51 -18.08
CA LEU A 245 20.78 10.93 -17.08
C LEU A 245 22.09 11.16 -17.84
N ALA A 246 22.57 12.42 -17.88
CA ALA A 246 23.90 12.75 -18.36
C ALA A 246 24.83 12.79 -17.15
N VAL A 247 25.89 11.98 -17.17
CA VAL A 247 26.92 11.92 -16.13
C VAL A 247 28.24 12.26 -16.78
N ASP A 248 28.92 13.25 -16.24
CA ASP A 248 30.33 13.50 -16.58
C ASP A 248 31.15 12.40 -15.90
N LEU A 249 32.01 11.73 -16.68
CA LEU A 249 32.83 10.62 -16.16
C LEU A 249 34.11 11.14 -15.47
N ASP A 250 34.45 12.40 -15.66
CA ASP A 250 35.65 12.98 -15.06
C ASP A 250 35.35 13.41 -13.61
N ASN A 251 35.93 12.73 -12.63
CA ASN A 251 35.80 12.95 -11.18
C ASN A 251 34.39 12.77 -10.58
N THR A 252 33.47 12.02 -11.24
CA THR A 252 32.09 11.84 -10.77
C THR A 252 31.76 10.40 -10.36
N LEU A 253 32.69 9.45 -10.57
CA LEU A 253 32.57 8.02 -10.18
C LEU A 253 33.72 7.63 -9.25
#